data_8bac97b8a58c940294a622f4f0aa2458
#
_entry.id   8bac97b8a58c940294a622f4f0aa2458
#
_cell.length_a   1.000
_cell.length_b   1.000
_cell.length_c   1.000
_cell.angle_alpha   90.00
_cell.angle_beta   90.00
_cell.angle_gamma   90.00
#
_symmetry.space_group_name_H-M   'P 1'
#
loop_
_entity.id
_entity.type
_entity.pdbx_description
1 polymer ?
#
loop_
_entity_poly.entity_id
_entity_poly.type
_entity_poly.pdbx_seq_one_letter_code
_entity_poly.pdbx_strand_id
1 'polypeptide(L)'
;MNLNPLVAMSKTKYLLGVAVMLLGISPAYAERWTLTSKSEVGFEIKSMGVQLVGGQFKQVQSVMHFDPTAPQQGSTQFVLNVDSLQLSKPSLRHMILGEDLFHAQKYKTVSFKSTRFTALGPDQYRIAGNLTLRGVTRPVIFHTSLKPNTGNPKLLDVQSFTQIQRSDFGMKKAMGGVGEKVNIQLKGQWRVQ
;
A
#
# COMPACT_ATOMS: atom_id res chain seq x y z
N MET A 1 35.76 3.07 -91.79
CA MET A 1 35.80 4.34 -91.02
C MET A 1 34.58 4.34 -90.10
N ASN A 2 34.72 3.80 -88.91
CA ASN A 2 33.65 3.65 -87.98
C ASN A 2 34.07 4.21 -86.64
N LEU A 3 33.40 5.22 -86.21
CA LEU A 3 33.52 5.81 -84.89
C LEU A 3 32.36 5.38 -84.04
N ASN A 4 32.64 4.66 -83.00
CA ASN A 4 31.65 4.30 -81.96
C ASN A 4 31.63 5.44 -80.91
N PRO A 5 30.49 5.90 -80.46
CA PRO A 5 30.36 6.75 -79.25
C PRO A 5 30.08 5.88 -78.02
N LEU A 6 30.90 6.10 -76.99
CA LEU A 6 30.72 5.59 -75.64
C LEU A 6 29.43 6.04 -74.99
N VAL A 7 28.66 5.10 -74.48
CA VAL A 7 27.52 5.37 -73.60
C VAL A 7 28.01 5.48 -72.15
N ALA A 8 27.89 6.64 -71.60
CA ALA A 8 28.19 6.90 -70.20
C ALA A 8 27.05 6.38 -69.33
N MET A 9 27.35 5.36 -68.50
CA MET A 9 26.42 4.89 -67.48
C MET A 9 26.45 5.81 -66.25
N SER A 10 25.37 6.56 -66.04
CA SER A 10 25.14 7.31 -64.80
C SER A 10 24.86 6.38 -63.63
N LYS A 11 25.72 6.37 -62.62
CA LYS A 11 25.53 5.63 -61.36
C LYS A 11 24.66 6.50 -60.42
N THR A 12 23.37 6.26 -60.39
CA THR A 12 22.47 6.86 -59.40
C THR A 12 22.69 6.16 -58.06
N LYS A 13 23.23 6.86 -57.08
CA LYS A 13 23.40 6.40 -55.70
C LYS A 13 22.07 6.64 -54.95
N TYR A 14 21.35 5.57 -54.65
CA TYR A 14 20.20 5.62 -53.74
C TYR A 14 20.73 5.76 -52.30
N LEU A 15 20.59 6.94 -51.73
CA LEU A 15 20.81 7.15 -50.29
C LEU A 15 19.52 6.66 -49.54
N LEU A 16 19.59 5.45 -48.98
CA LEU A 16 18.57 4.96 -48.08
C LEU A 16 18.70 5.69 -46.75
N GLY A 17 17.87 6.69 -46.52
CA GLY A 17 17.73 7.36 -45.23
C GLY A 17 17.03 6.46 -44.24
N VAL A 18 17.78 5.86 -43.31
CA VAL A 18 17.23 5.17 -42.15
C VAL A 18 16.72 6.21 -41.17
N ALA A 19 15.43 6.49 -41.17
CA ALA A 19 14.78 7.30 -40.14
C ALA A 19 14.69 6.45 -38.85
N VAL A 20 15.62 6.67 -37.92
CA VAL A 20 15.55 6.10 -36.57
C VAL A 20 14.44 6.86 -35.84
N MET A 21 13.25 6.26 -35.74
CA MET A 21 12.20 6.70 -34.82
C MET A 21 12.67 6.42 -33.39
N LEU A 22 13.17 7.45 -32.72
CA LEU A 22 13.34 7.45 -31.27
C LEU A 22 11.95 7.43 -30.63
N LEU A 23 11.43 6.24 -30.35
CA LEU A 23 10.30 6.05 -29.47
C LEU A 23 10.73 6.53 -28.08
N GLY A 24 10.30 7.74 -27.71
CA GLY A 24 10.51 8.28 -26.39
C GLY A 24 9.83 7.40 -25.36
N ILE A 25 10.59 6.52 -24.69
CA ILE A 25 10.13 5.79 -23.52
C ILE A 25 10.09 6.83 -22.41
N SER A 26 8.92 7.46 -22.22
CA SER A 26 8.67 8.25 -21.02
C SER A 26 8.71 7.31 -19.83
N PRO A 27 9.58 7.53 -18.83
CA PRO A 27 9.52 6.74 -17.61
C PRO A 27 8.13 6.98 -16.97
N ALA A 28 7.34 5.92 -16.86
CA ALA A 28 6.12 5.94 -16.09
C ALA A 28 6.51 6.10 -14.62
N TYR A 29 6.46 7.31 -14.09
CA TYR A 29 6.61 7.55 -12.67
C TYR A 29 5.31 7.11 -11.99
N ALA A 30 5.43 6.14 -11.11
CA ALA A 30 4.32 5.76 -10.23
C ALA A 30 3.86 7.00 -9.45
N GLU A 31 2.59 7.34 -9.56
CA GLU A 31 2.01 8.48 -8.85
C GLU A 31 2.17 8.32 -7.33
N ARG A 32 2.42 9.44 -6.66
CA ARG A 32 2.50 9.48 -5.22
C ARG A 32 1.13 9.78 -4.62
N TRP A 33 0.71 8.94 -3.69
CA TRP A 33 -0.58 9.00 -3.03
C TRP A 33 -0.44 9.13 -1.52
N THR A 34 -1.34 9.85 -0.88
CA THR A 34 -1.48 9.92 0.58
C THR A 34 -2.94 9.68 0.98
N LEU A 35 -3.17 9.12 2.18
CA LEU A 35 -4.52 8.95 2.69
C LEU A 35 -5.18 10.32 2.94
N THR A 36 -6.46 10.41 2.63
CA THR A 36 -7.28 11.56 3.01
C THR A 36 -7.59 11.52 4.51
N SER A 37 -7.93 12.67 5.09
CA SER A 37 -8.33 12.79 6.50
C SER A 37 -9.63 12.03 6.85
N LYS A 38 -10.41 11.63 5.83
CA LYS A 38 -11.62 10.81 6.00
C LYS A 38 -11.33 9.31 6.08
N SER A 39 -10.07 8.90 5.87
CA SER A 39 -9.69 7.50 5.92
C SER A 39 -9.56 7.00 7.36
N GLU A 40 -9.96 5.76 7.57
CA GLU A 40 -9.97 5.09 8.87
C GLU A 40 -8.96 3.94 8.85
N VAL A 41 -7.97 4.01 9.74
CA VAL A 41 -7.00 2.95 9.98
C VAL A 41 -7.19 2.45 11.39
N GLY A 42 -7.47 1.16 11.54
CA GLY A 42 -7.78 0.63 12.86
C GLY A 42 -7.77 -0.89 12.93
N PHE A 43 -8.25 -1.36 14.06
CA PHE A 43 -8.37 -2.79 14.31
C PHE A 43 -9.68 -3.12 15.04
N GLU A 44 -10.06 -4.39 14.95
CA GLU A 44 -11.15 -4.97 15.76
C GLU A 44 -10.77 -6.36 16.26
N ILE A 45 -11.28 -6.69 17.44
CA ILE A 45 -11.20 -8.02 18.03
C ILE A 45 -12.62 -8.51 18.19
N LYS A 46 -12.90 -9.69 17.63
CA LYS A 46 -14.20 -10.36 17.69
C LYS A 46 -14.11 -11.64 18.53
N SER A 47 -15.21 -11.96 19.20
CA SER A 47 -15.45 -13.27 19.80
C SER A 47 -16.82 -13.75 19.35
N MET A 48 -16.93 -14.96 18.85
CA MET A 48 -18.18 -15.55 18.32
C MET A 48 -18.91 -14.59 17.32
N GLY A 49 -18.13 -13.88 16.48
CA GLY A 49 -18.69 -12.92 15.51
C GLY A 49 -19.07 -11.54 16.08
N VAL A 50 -19.08 -11.36 17.39
CA VAL A 50 -19.40 -10.09 18.04
C VAL A 50 -18.13 -9.28 18.28
N GLN A 51 -18.12 -8.00 17.92
CA GLN A 51 -17.01 -7.10 18.21
C GLN A 51 -16.91 -6.86 19.72
N LEU A 52 -15.81 -7.30 20.32
CA LEU A 52 -15.53 -7.05 21.75
C LEU A 52 -14.90 -5.67 21.96
N VAL A 53 -13.93 -5.32 21.11
CA VAL A 53 -13.21 -4.06 21.14
C VAL A 53 -12.75 -3.70 19.75
N GLY A 54 -12.74 -2.41 19.45
CA GLY A 54 -12.14 -1.85 18.24
C GLY A 54 -11.41 -0.58 18.57
N GLY A 55 -10.49 -0.19 17.70
CA GLY A 55 -9.75 1.05 17.83
C GLY A 55 -9.37 1.64 16.49
N GLN A 56 -9.30 2.97 16.44
CA GLN A 56 -8.88 3.74 15.27
C GLN A 56 -7.71 4.65 15.64
N PHE A 57 -6.69 4.68 14.80
CA PHE A 57 -5.58 5.61 14.93
C PHE A 57 -5.94 6.94 14.25
N LYS A 58 -5.86 8.04 14.99
CA LYS A 58 -6.19 9.38 14.47
C LYS A 58 -4.99 10.11 13.86
N GLN A 59 -3.77 9.70 14.20
CA GLN A 59 -2.54 10.23 13.60
C GLN A 59 -1.87 9.14 12.78
N VAL A 60 -2.04 9.26 11.46
CA VAL A 60 -1.55 8.31 10.47
C VAL A 60 -0.74 9.09 9.44
N GLN A 61 0.51 8.72 9.29
CA GLN A 61 1.35 9.13 8.16
C GLN A 61 1.36 7.99 7.14
N SER A 62 1.14 8.31 5.88
CA SER A 62 1.06 7.30 4.84
C SER A 62 1.60 7.84 3.53
N VAL A 63 2.24 6.98 2.77
CA VAL A 63 2.63 7.24 1.40
C VAL A 63 2.45 5.95 0.60
N MET A 64 1.97 6.09 -0.62
CA MET A 64 1.91 5.00 -1.59
C MET A 64 2.42 5.53 -2.94
N HIS A 65 3.25 4.75 -3.60
CA HIS A 65 3.59 4.91 -5.00
C HIS A 65 2.86 3.80 -5.74
N PHE A 66 2.01 4.17 -6.67
CA PHE A 66 1.17 3.18 -7.33
C PHE A 66 0.78 3.63 -8.74
N ASP A 67 0.92 2.68 -9.67
CA ASP A 67 0.42 2.76 -11.03
C ASP A 67 -0.40 1.49 -11.31
N PRO A 68 -1.68 1.60 -11.63
CA PRO A 68 -2.53 0.45 -11.92
C PRO A 68 -2.07 -0.36 -13.14
N THR A 69 -1.28 0.23 -14.04
CA THR A 69 -0.72 -0.45 -15.23
C THR A 69 0.55 -1.25 -14.91
N ALA A 70 1.23 -0.91 -13.80
CA ALA A 70 2.46 -1.55 -13.34
C ALA A 70 2.41 -1.85 -11.83
N PRO A 71 1.40 -2.56 -11.32
CA PRO A 71 1.15 -2.72 -9.88
C PRO A 71 2.29 -3.41 -9.13
N GLN A 72 3.09 -4.24 -9.81
CA GLN A 72 4.26 -4.92 -9.22
C GLN A 72 5.38 -3.95 -8.79
N GLN A 73 5.38 -2.71 -9.30
CA GLN A 73 6.30 -1.64 -8.91
C GLN A 73 5.74 -0.82 -7.72
N GLY A 74 4.51 -1.13 -7.31
CA GLY A 74 3.84 -0.45 -6.21
C GLY A 74 4.60 -0.58 -4.89
N SER A 75 4.53 0.48 -4.08
CA SER A 75 5.04 0.47 -2.71
C SER A 75 4.15 1.30 -1.80
N THR A 76 4.05 0.91 -0.53
CA THR A 76 3.34 1.70 0.47
C THR A 76 3.99 1.61 1.83
N GLN A 77 3.87 2.69 2.58
CA GLN A 77 4.35 2.78 3.96
C GLN A 77 3.33 3.50 4.83
N PHE A 78 3.20 3.03 6.06
CA PHE A 78 2.39 3.62 7.12
C PHE A 78 3.20 3.77 8.39
N VAL A 79 2.96 4.88 9.10
CA VAL A 79 3.39 5.08 10.48
C VAL A 79 2.21 5.62 11.27
N LEU A 80 1.82 4.90 12.33
CA LEU A 80 0.68 5.21 13.17
C LEU A 80 1.20 5.60 14.56
N ASN A 81 0.71 6.71 15.11
CA ASN A 81 1.02 7.10 16.48
C ASN A 81 0.13 6.32 17.45
N VAL A 82 0.72 5.53 18.35
CA VAL A 82 0.00 4.68 19.32
C VAL A 82 -0.83 5.53 20.29
N ASP A 83 -0.34 6.68 20.70
CA ASP A 83 -1.05 7.58 21.63
C ASP A 83 -2.31 8.19 21.01
N SER A 84 -2.41 8.20 19.66
CA SER A 84 -3.57 8.68 18.93
C SER A 84 -4.73 7.68 18.84
N LEU A 85 -4.57 6.49 19.43
CA LEU A 85 -5.56 5.43 19.39
C LEU A 85 -6.84 5.84 20.14
N GLN A 86 -7.97 5.82 19.44
CA GLN A 86 -9.30 5.95 20.00
C GLN A 86 -10.00 4.58 20.01
N LEU A 87 -10.57 4.21 21.15
CA LEU A 87 -11.18 2.91 21.37
C LEU A 87 -12.70 3.00 21.37
N SER A 88 -13.36 1.95 20.87
CA SER A 88 -14.82 1.80 20.98
C SER A 88 -15.29 1.67 22.43
N LYS A 89 -14.41 1.25 23.34
CA LYS A 89 -14.61 1.20 24.81
C LYS A 89 -13.49 2.00 25.48
N PRO A 90 -13.70 3.28 25.78
CA PRO A 90 -12.66 4.15 26.37
C PRO A 90 -12.12 3.63 27.72
N SER A 91 -12.92 2.93 28.50
CA SER A 91 -12.52 2.32 29.78
C SER A 91 -11.37 1.31 29.65
N LEU A 92 -11.18 0.73 28.46
CA LEU A 92 -10.08 -0.22 28.19
C LEU A 92 -8.76 0.45 27.82
N ARG A 93 -8.74 1.80 27.69
CA ARG A 93 -7.57 2.53 27.18
C ARG A 93 -6.28 2.23 27.98
N HIS A 94 -6.36 2.31 29.30
CA HIS A 94 -5.20 2.06 30.15
C HIS A 94 -4.63 0.66 29.95
N MET A 95 -5.49 -0.36 29.89
CA MET A 95 -5.12 -1.75 29.66
C MET A 95 -4.50 -1.92 28.26
N ILE A 96 -5.13 -1.38 27.22
CA ILE A 96 -4.68 -1.57 25.84
C ILE A 96 -3.36 -0.86 25.55
N LEU A 97 -3.16 0.35 26.09
CA LEU A 97 -1.90 1.08 25.94
C LEU A 97 -0.82 0.62 26.94
N GLY A 98 -1.19 -0.21 27.91
CA GLY A 98 -0.32 -0.74 28.96
C GLY A 98 0.74 -1.72 28.47
N GLU A 99 1.60 -2.12 29.38
CA GLU A 99 2.80 -2.93 29.13
C GLU A 99 2.50 -4.30 28.49
N ASP A 100 1.40 -4.94 28.84
CA ASP A 100 1.03 -6.26 28.33
C ASP A 100 0.54 -6.25 26.87
N LEU A 101 0.05 -5.10 26.36
CA LEU A 101 -0.47 -4.97 25.00
C LEU A 101 0.39 -4.02 24.17
N PHE A 102 0.02 -2.76 23.96
CA PHE A 102 0.78 -1.86 23.09
C PHE A 102 2.11 -1.38 23.71
N HIS A 103 2.19 -1.32 25.04
CA HIS A 103 3.31 -0.73 25.77
C HIS A 103 3.68 0.66 25.22
N ALA A 104 2.68 1.54 25.17
CA ALA A 104 2.76 2.85 24.51
C ALA A 104 3.84 3.78 25.12
N GLN A 105 4.22 3.60 26.37
CA GLN A 105 5.35 4.34 26.97
C GLN A 105 6.66 4.06 26.24
N LYS A 106 6.90 2.81 25.83
CA LYS A 106 8.13 2.36 25.18
C LYS A 106 8.03 2.41 23.66
N TYR A 107 6.90 2.02 23.08
CA TYR A 107 6.71 1.89 21.64
C TYR A 107 5.67 2.90 21.16
N LYS A 108 6.14 4.01 20.62
CA LYS A 108 5.29 5.14 20.22
C LYS A 108 4.59 4.95 18.88
N THR A 109 5.07 4.01 18.07
CA THR A 109 4.57 3.84 16.72
C THR A 109 4.29 2.39 16.37
N VAL A 110 3.31 2.20 15.49
CA VAL A 110 3.10 1.00 14.68
C VAL A 110 3.48 1.37 13.25
N SER A 111 4.22 0.52 12.55
CA SER A 111 4.57 0.79 11.16
C SER A 111 4.36 -0.42 10.27
N PHE A 112 4.04 -0.15 9.00
CA PHE A 112 3.98 -1.14 7.94
C PHE A 112 4.77 -0.63 6.73
N LYS A 113 5.56 -1.51 6.12
CA LYS A 113 6.25 -1.25 4.86
C LYS A 113 6.04 -2.42 3.92
N SER A 114 5.46 -2.15 2.75
CA SER A 114 5.26 -3.20 1.74
C SER A 114 6.58 -3.69 1.18
N THR A 115 6.59 -4.97 0.78
CA THR A 115 7.69 -5.62 0.08
C THR A 115 7.28 -6.07 -1.31
N ARG A 116 5.96 -6.28 -1.54
CA ARG A 116 5.45 -6.72 -2.83
C ARG A 116 3.97 -6.36 -3.00
N PHE A 117 3.64 -5.89 -4.19
CA PHE A 117 2.26 -5.82 -4.69
C PHE A 117 2.05 -6.93 -5.72
N THR A 118 0.93 -7.62 -5.61
CA THR A 118 0.51 -8.66 -6.56
C THR A 118 -0.92 -8.40 -6.95
N ALA A 119 -1.17 -8.15 -8.24
CA ALA A 119 -2.54 -8.05 -8.76
C ALA A 119 -3.20 -9.43 -8.75
N LEU A 120 -4.46 -9.49 -8.30
CA LEU A 120 -5.28 -10.70 -8.27
C LEU A 120 -6.44 -10.65 -9.27
N GLY A 121 -6.66 -9.50 -9.88
CA GLY A 121 -7.74 -9.19 -10.82
C GLY A 121 -7.97 -7.68 -10.84
N PRO A 122 -9.01 -7.20 -11.52
CA PRO A 122 -9.35 -5.79 -11.54
C PRO A 122 -9.50 -5.25 -10.13
N ASP A 123 -8.79 -4.17 -9.81
CA ASP A 123 -8.83 -3.45 -8.53
C ASP A 123 -8.54 -4.30 -7.28
N GLN A 124 -8.07 -5.54 -7.42
CA GLN A 124 -7.79 -6.45 -6.31
C GLN A 124 -6.30 -6.76 -6.21
N TYR A 125 -5.74 -6.58 -5.04
CA TYR A 125 -4.30 -6.71 -4.80
C TYR A 125 -4.03 -7.49 -3.53
N ARG A 126 -2.95 -8.24 -3.56
CA ARG A 126 -2.30 -8.78 -2.37
C ARG A 126 -1.05 -7.94 -2.11
N ILE A 127 -0.99 -7.28 -0.96
CA ILE A 127 0.13 -6.45 -0.55
C ILE A 127 0.85 -7.15 0.59
N ALA A 128 1.99 -7.76 0.29
CA ALA A 128 2.88 -8.33 1.30
C ALA A 128 3.78 -7.23 1.86
N GLY A 129 4.13 -7.34 3.14
CA GLY A 129 5.00 -6.38 3.79
C GLY A 129 5.36 -6.75 5.22
N ASN A 130 6.14 -5.92 5.85
CA ASN A 130 6.59 -6.05 7.23
C ASN A 130 5.78 -5.12 8.12
N LEU A 131 5.06 -5.70 9.09
CA LEU A 131 4.38 -4.98 10.16
C LEU A 131 5.27 -4.97 11.39
N THR A 132 5.53 -3.79 11.93
CA THR A 132 6.24 -3.63 13.20
C THR A 132 5.27 -3.14 14.25
N LEU A 133 5.13 -3.91 15.32
CA LEU A 133 4.25 -3.63 16.45
C LEU A 133 4.99 -4.01 17.72
N ARG A 134 5.03 -3.11 18.73
CA ARG A 134 5.82 -3.29 19.96
C ARG A 134 7.31 -3.60 19.72
N GLY A 135 7.90 -3.05 18.67
CA GLY A 135 9.29 -3.34 18.30
C GLY A 135 9.52 -4.72 17.66
N VAL A 136 8.48 -5.55 17.53
CA VAL A 136 8.55 -6.86 16.85
C VAL A 136 8.08 -6.69 15.43
N THR A 137 8.89 -7.14 14.46
CA THR A 137 8.56 -7.09 13.02
C THR A 137 8.19 -8.48 12.53
N ARG A 138 7.04 -8.58 11.84
CA ARG A 138 6.56 -9.82 11.22
C ARG A 138 6.07 -9.56 9.79
N PRO A 139 6.26 -10.53 8.89
CA PRO A 139 5.65 -10.46 7.57
C PRO A 139 4.13 -10.63 7.70
N VAL A 140 3.39 -9.79 6.98
CA VAL A 140 1.93 -9.86 6.88
C VAL A 140 1.49 -9.65 5.44
N ILE A 141 0.28 -10.09 5.12
CA ILE A 141 -0.33 -9.93 3.80
C ILE A 141 -1.66 -9.22 3.98
N PHE A 142 -1.81 -8.07 3.34
CA PHE A 142 -3.08 -7.36 3.24
C PHE A 142 -3.79 -7.74 1.94
N HIS A 143 -5.08 -8.04 2.04
CA HIS A 143 -6.00 -8.13 0.91
C HIS A 143 -6.60 -6.75 0.70
N THR A 144 -6.39 -6.19 -0.47
CA THR A 144 -6.66 -4.78 -0.73
C THR A 144 -7.45 -4.61 -2.03
N SER A 145 -8.52 -3.82 -1.97
CA SER A 145 -9.18 -3.25 -3.13
C SER A 145 -8.73 -1.80 -3.28
N LEU A 146 -8.27 -1.42 -4.49
CA LEU A 146 -7.97 -0.04 -4.89
C LEU A 146 -8.78 0.26 -6.13
N LYS A 147 -9.80 1.12 -6.04
CA LYS A 147 -10.70 1.44 -7.14
C LYS A 147 -10.59 2.91 -7.50
N PRO A 148 -10.48 3.26 -8.79
CA PRO A 148 -10.64 4.65 -9.21
C PRO A 148 -11.97 5.19 -8.69
N ASN A 149 -11.95 6.37 -8.06
CA ASN A 149 -13.18 7.00 -7.60
C ASN A 149 -13.97 7.57 -8.79
N THR A 150 -15.25 7.23 -8.89
CA THR A 150 -16.11 7.61 -10.04
C THR A 150 -16.38 9.11 -10.11
N GLY A 151 -16.31 9.83 -8.99
CA GLY A 151 -16.58 11.28 -8.93
C GLY A 151 -15.32 12.15 -9.00
N ASN A 152 -14.13 11.57 -8.80
CA ASN A 152 -12.89 12.32 -8.79
C ASN A 152 -11.69 11.44 -9.18
N PRO A 153 -11.10 11.63 -10.38
CA PRO A 153 -9.97 10.84 -10.85
C PRO A 153 -8.68 11.01 -10.01
N LYS A 154 -8.62 12.04 -9.16
CA LYS A 154 -7.50 12.23 -8.22
C LYS A 154 -7.65 11.43 -6.93
N LEU A 155 -8.65 10.56 -6.84
CA LEU A 155 -8.92 9.71 -5.68
C LEU A 155 -8.94 8.24 -6.09
N LEU A 156 -8.42 7.38 -5.17
CA LEU A 156 -8.61 5.93 -5.21
C LEU A 156 -9.35 5.53 -3.93
N ASP A 157 -10.49 4.89 -4.07
CA ASP A 157 -11.19 4.28 -2.95
C ASP A 157 -10.43 3.03 -2.51
N VAL A 158 -10.20 2.90 -1.20
CA VAL A 158 -9.46 1.78 -0.63
C VAL A 158 -10.24 1.04 0.43
N GLN A 159 -10.18 -0.29 0.33
CA GLN A 159 -10.51 -1.21 1.42
C GLN A 159 -9.39 -2.22 1.54
N SER A 160 -8.80 -2.35 2.72
CA SER A 160 -7.69 -3.26 2.97
C SER A 160 -7.86 -3.94 4.30
N PHE A 161 -7.57 -5.23 4.39
CA PHE A 161 -7.68 -5.99 5.62
C PHE A 161 -6.63 -7.09 5.73
N THR A 162 -6.27 -7.42 6.96
CA THR A 162 -5.49 -8.59 7.34
C THR A 162 -5.90 -9.06 8.73
N GLN A 163 -5.54 -10.28 9.08
CA GLN A 163 -5.69 -10.83 10.42
C GLN A 163 -4.31 -11.25 10.94
N ILE A 164 -4.00 -10.87 12.17
CA ILE A 164 -2.77 -11.25 12.87
C ILE A 164 -3.10 -11.96 14.18
N GLN A 165 -2.11 -12.66 14.74
CA GLN A 165 -2.12 -13.11 16.12
C GLN A 165 -1.32 -12.13 16.97
N ARG A 166 -1.93 -11.58 18.02
CA ARG A 166 -1.28 -10.58 18.87
C ARG A 166 -0.06 -11.12 19.63
N SER A 167 -0.05 -12.42 19.93
CA SER A 167 1.09 -13.09 20.58
C SER A 167 2.33 -13.10 19.69
N ASP A 168 2.19 -13.12 18.35
CA ASP A 168 3.33 -13.02 17.41
C ASP A 168 4.12 -11.72 17.58
N PHE A 169 3.50 -10.70 18.16
CA PHE A 169 4.09 -9.39 18.45
C PHE A 169 4.41 -9.21 19.96
N GLY A 170 4.46 -10.31 20.72
CA GLY A 170 4.80 -10.27 22.13
C GLY A 170 3.74 -9.64 23.04
N MET A 171 2.49 -9.51 22.57
CA MET A 171 1.37 -9.11 23.42
C MET A 171 0.89 -10.29 24.25
N LYS A 172 0.83 -10.13 25.57
CA LYS A 172 0.38 -11.17 26.48
C LYS A 172 -1.13 -11.41 26.37
N LYS A 173 -1.60 -12.54 26.89
CA LYS A 173 -3.05 -12.78 27.05
C LYS A 173 -3.66 -11.65 27.88
N ALA A 174 -4.59 -10.89 27.28
CA ALA A 174 -5.37 -9.93 28.04
C ALA A 174 -6.35 -10.70 28.95
N MET A 175 -6.51 -10.28 30.18
CA MET A 175 -7.57 -10.78 31.06
C MET A 175 -8.94 -10.42 30.44
N GLY A 176 -9.95 -11.26 30.67
CA GLY A 176 -11.32 -10.96 30.22
C GLY A 176 -11.70 -11.50 28.84
N GLY A 177 -11.00 -12.54 28.32
CA GLY A 177 -11.45 -13.24 27.11
C GLY A 177 -11.19 -12.51 25.79
N VAL A 178 -10.35 -11.47 25.79
CA VAL A 178 -9.93 -10.79 24.56
C VAL A 178 -9.22 -11.78 23.64
N GLY A 179 -9.80 -12.02 22.46
CA GLY A 179 -9.33 -13.01 21.50
C GLY A 179 -7.89 -12.80 21.03
N GLU A 180 -7.28 -13.88 20.58
CA GLU A 180 -5.92 -13.90 20.03
C GLU A 180 -5.84 -13.22 18.67
N LYS A 181 -6.90 -13.37 17.86
CA LYS A 181 -6.97 -12.85 16.49
C LYS A 181 -7.39 -11.40 16.49
N VAL A 182 -6.61 -10.58 15.81
CA VAL A 182 -6.86 -9.15 15.61
C VAL A 182 -7.03 -8.90 14.12
N ASN A 183 -8.18 -8.37 13.73
CA ASN A 183 -8.43 -7.91 12.37
C ASN A 183 -7.97 -6.47 12.23
N ILE A 184 -7.06 -6.21 11.30
CA ILE A 184 -6.58 -4.87 10.97
C ILE A 184 -7.26 -4.44 9.69
N GLN A 185 -7.75 -3.20 9.63
CA GLN A 185 -8.46 -2.68 8.49
C GLN A 185 -8.09 -1.23 8.17
N LEU A 186 -8.13 -0.92 6.88
CA LEU A 186 -8.08 0.42 6.32
C LEU A 186 -9.30 0.60 5.42
N LYS A 187 -10.05 1.67 5.61
CA LYS A 187 -11.13 2.11 4.72
C LYS A 187 -10.97 3.60 4.45
N GLY A 188 -11.19 4.03 3.22
CA GLY A 188 -11.13 5.43 2.88
C GLY A 188 -10.67 5.69 1.46
N GLN A 189 -9.87 6.72 1.31
CA GLN A 189 -9.42 7.20 0.00
C GLN A 189 -7.96 7.61 0.04
N TRP A 190 -7.24 7.25 -1.01
CA TRP A 190 -5.96 7.84 -1.36
C TRP A 190 -6.18 9.03 -2.27
N ARG A 191 -5.38 10.08 -2.08
CA ARG A 191 -5.33 11.26 -2.95
C ARG A 191 -3.95 11.35 -3.59
N VAL A 192 -3.92 11.58 -4.90
CA VAL A 192 -2.69 11.88 -5.63
C VAL A 192 -2.14 13.23 -5.19
N GLN A 193 -0.81 13.32 -5.10
CA GLN A 193 -0.07 14.52 -4.68
C GLN A 193 0.38 15.33 -5.88
#